data_6327ac0fefc778b1ae1d746a4dea59f5
#
_entry.id   6327ac0fefc778b1ae1d746a4dea59f5
#
_cell.length_a   1.000
_cell.length_b   1.000
_cell.length_c   1.000
_cell.angle_alpha   90.00
_cell.angle_beta   90.00
_cell.angle_gamma   90.00
#
_symmetry.space_group_name_H-M   'P 1'
#
loop_
_entity.id
_entity.type
_entity.pdbx_description
1 polymer ?
#
loop_
_entity_poly.entity_id
_entity_poly.type
_entity_poly.pdbx_seq_one_letter_code
_entity_poly.pdbx_strand_id
1 'polypeptide(L)'
;MPYEEENIQQFSATSSSASHSSPRSRIGLVIEARETAAAITSIADAEAAGVEQIWMTQSPPTLDTLTLFAAAATRTTHIRMGTSIVPTYPRHPLILAQQALTVSDIAPGRLRLGVGPSHRPTIEGVYGLQHTAPLAHLSEYVAVLRAALWEGRVNYHGNYFNVNATLPRTSRVPILISALREGAFRLAGEISDGAISWLCPVPYLLDKALPALRAGAEASKRSAPPLVAHVLVALSEDENAAQDAARKRIQYYTALPFYARMFADAGLPVAPDGTGLDALARSLVVYGNEATVVQQLTELLAQGLDELLVLLVPVQDASRELAQLARLIGGMQ
;
A
#
# COMPACT_ATOMS: atom_id res chain seq x y z
N MET A 1 16.98 -22.70 46.64
CA MET A 1 17.42 -21.35 46.20
C MET A 1 16.24 -20.74 45.50
N PRO A 2 15.57 -19.71 46.03
CA PRO A 2 14.40 -19.11 45.44
C PRO A 2 14.86 -18.10 44.39
N TYR A 3 14.22 -18.10 43.22
CA TYR A 3 14.32 -17.03 42.22
C TYR A 3 13.27 -15.98 42.53
N GLU A 4 13.76 -14.77 42.69
CA GLU A 4 13.01 -13.56 43.04
C GLU A 4 12.02 -13.17 41.95
N GLU A 5 10.80 -12.89 42.41
CA GLU A 5 9.79 -12.13 41.70
C GLU A 5 10.19 -10.66 41.65
N GLU A 6 10.48 -10.10 40.49
CA GLU A 6 10.57 -8.66 40.33
C GLU A 6 9.85 -8.13 39.09
N ASN A 7 8.87 -7.29 39.40
CA ASN A 7 8.36 -6.16 38.60
C ASN A 7 7.59 -6.41 37.32
N ILE A 8 6.30 -6.73 37.50
CA ILE A 8 5.26 -6.32 36.56
C ILE A 8 5.00 -4.81 36.80
N GLN A 9 5.71 -3.94 36.10
CA GLN A 9 5.31 -2.53 36.00
C GLN A 9 4.11 -2.41 35.04
N GLN A 10 3.01 -1.98 35.59
CA GLN A 10 1.80 -1.52 34.94
C GLN A 10 2.15 -0.42 33.93
N PHE A 11 2.06 -0.75 32.64
CA PHE A 11 1.92 0.26 31.61
C PHE A 11 0.49 0.79 31.67
N SER A 12 0.32 1.90 32.39
CA SER A 12 -0.89 2.70 32.34
C SER A 12 -1.08 3.19 30.91
N ALA A 13 -2.27 2.92 30.38
CA ALA A 13 -2.72 3.47 29.12
C ALA A 13 -2.78 5.01 29.23
N THR A 14 -1.73 5.68 28.79
CA THR A 14 -1.80 7.11 28.50
C THR A 14 -2.65 7.25 27.24
N SER A 15 -3.80 7.89 27.40
CA SER A 15 -4.61 8.40 26.30
C SER A 15 -3.72 9.21 25.37
N SER A 16 -3.41 8.63 24.21
CA SER A 16 -2.65 9.29 23.15
C SER A 16 -3.52 10.44 22.63
N SER A 17 -3.18 11.67 23.05
CA SER A 17 -3.45 12.84 22.24
C SER A 17 -2.90 12.56 20.84
N ALA A 18 -3.73 12.68 19.81
CA ALA A 18 -3.29 12.58 18.43
C ALA A 18 -2.18 13.61 18.21
N SER A 19 -0.93 13.17 18.32
CA SER A 19 0.23 13.94 17.88
C SER A 19 0.02 14.09 16.37
N HIS A 20 -0.15 15.32 15.89
CA HIS A 20 -0.22 15.63 14.48
C HIS A 20 1.12 15.23 13.85
N SER A 21 1.18 14.02 13.32
CA SER A 21 2.33 13.59 12.51
C SER A 21 2.44 14.54 11.32
N SER A 22 3.65 14.99 11.01
CA SER A 22 3.87 15.92 9.88
C SER A 22 3.32 15.33 8.58
N PRO A 23 2.83 16.14 7.63
CA PRO A 23 2.40 15.68 6.32
C PRO A 23 3.41 14.74 5.66
N ARG A 24 4.71 15.03 5.77
CA ARG A 24 5.79 14.20 5.24
C ARG A 24 5.74 12.75 5.74
N SER A 25 5.47 12.53 7.01
CA SER A 25 5.41 11.17 7.59
C SER A 25 4.21 10.36 7.11
N ARG A 26 3.19 11.02 6.56
CA ARG A 26 1.95 10.44 6.03
C ARG A 26 1.96 10.26 4.50
N ILE A 27 3.02 10.71 3.82
CA ILE A 27 3.14 10.63 2.36
C ILE A 27 4.28 9.68 1.99
N GLY A 28 3.96 8.64 1.25
CA GLY A 28 4.91 7.68 0.69
C GLY A 28 5.13 7.90 -0.80
N LEU A 29 6.37 7.78 -1.26
CA LEU A 29 6.72 7.81 -2.68
C LEU A 29 6.64 6.41 -3.27
N VAL A 30 5.89 6.24 -4.34
CA VAL A 30 5.89 4.98 -5.10
C VAL A 30 7.06 4.98 -6.08
N ILE A 31 7.90 3.95 -5.97
CA ILE A 31 9.04 3.74 -6.87
C ILE A 31 8.70 2.61 -7.84
N GLU A 32 8.78 2.91 -9.13
CA GLU A 32 8.66 1.94 -10.21
C GLU A 32 10.01 1.85 -10.94
N ALA A 33 10.66 0.70 -10.87
CA ALA A 33 11.92 0.47 -11.57
C ALA A 33 11.91 -0.92 -12.22
N ARG A 34 12.52 -1.00 -13.40
CA ARG A 34 12.64 -2.24 -14.16
C ARG A 34 13.97 -2.96 -13.93
N GLU A 35 14.97 -2.24 -13.40
CA GLU A 35 16.31 -2.74 -13.15
C GLU A 35 16.66 -2.65 -11.66
N THR A 36 17.31 -3.68 -11.16
CA THR A 36 17.63 -3.83 -9.74
C THR A 36 18.51 -2.68 -9.22
N ALA A 37 19.57 -2.35 -9.95
CA ALA A 37 20.48 -1.28 -9.55
C ALA A 37 19.79 0.08 -9.51
N ALA A 38 18.96 0.39 -10.51
CA ALA A 38 18.16 1.61 -10.56
C ALA A 38 17.16 1.69 -9.41
N ALA A 39 16.47 0.59 -9.08
CA ALA A 39 15.55 0.54 -7.95
C ALA A 39 16.25 0.85 -6.61
N ILE A 40 17.37 0.20 -6.34
CA ILE A 40 18.15 0.40 -5.11
C ILE A 40 18.67 1.84 -5.03
N THR A 41 19.17 2.39 -6.12
CA THR A 41 19.62 3.79 -6.20
C THR A 41 18.46 4.75 -5.94
N SER A 42 17.30 4.56 -6.58
CA SER A 42 16.13 5.42 -6.37
C SER A 42 15.64 5.39 -4.92
N ILE A 43 15.71 4.25 -4.22
CA ILE A 43 15.36 4.15 -2.80
C ILE A 43 16.35 4.95 -1.93
N ALA A 44 17.66 4.82 -2.20
CA ALA A 44 18.69 5.57 -1.47
C ALA A 44 18.59 7.08 -1.73
N ASP A 45 18.33 7.49 -2.98
CA ASP A 45 18.14 8.89 -3.36
C ASP A 45 16.89 9.49 -2.72
N ALA A 46 15.80 8.71 -2.60
CA ALA A 46 14.60 9.13 -1.89
C ALA A 46 14.89 9.37 -0.39
N GLU A 47 15.65 8.48 0.26
CA GLU A 47 16.10 8.70 1.65
C GLU A 47 16.94 9.97 1.77
N ALA A 48 17.91 10.15 0.89
CA ALA A 48 18.76 11.35 0.87
C ALA A 48 17.98 12.64 0.62
N ALA A 49 16.88 12.57 -0.13
CA ALA A 49 15.96 13.68 -0.35
C ALA A 49 15.03 13.97 0.85
N GLY A 50 15.05 13.14 1.90
CA GLY A 50 14.22 13.31 3.10
C GLY A 50 12.87 12.60 3.06
N VAL A 51 12.62 11.74 2.08
CA VAL A 51 11.41 10.90 2.02
C VAL A 51 11.44 9.89 3.17
N GLU A 52 10.37 9.80 3.94
CA GLU A 52 10.31 8.89 5.09
C GLU A 52 9.82 7.48 4.76
N GLN A 53 9.11 7.32 3.64
CA GLN A 53 8.61 6.01 3.23
C GLN A 53 8.52 5.88 1.71
N ILE A 54 8.94 4.73 1.21
CA ILE A 54 8.76 4.34 -0.19
C ILE A 54 7.87 3.10 -0.29
N TRP A 55 7.24 2.97 -1.44
CA TRP A 55 6.37 1.84 -1.73
C TRP A 55 6.65 1.28 -3.12
N MET A 56 6.55 -0.05 -3.24
CA MET A 56 6.72 -0.72 -4.52
C MET A 56 5.62 -1.75 -4.74
N THR A 57 5.15 -1.83 -5.98
CA THR A 57 4.16 -2.82 -6.41
C THR A 57 4.87 -4.04 -6.96
N GLN A 58 4.42 -5.24 -6.59
CA GLN A 58 4.87 -6.47 -7.21
C GLN A 58 3.82 -7.04 -8.15
N SER A 59 4.12 -7.04 -9.42
CA SER A 59 3.30 -7.69 -10.46
C SER A 59 4.21 -8.12 -11.61
N PRO A 60 3.91 -9.17 -12.36
CA PRO A 60 4.66 -9.46 -13.58
C PRO A 60 4.52 -8.29 -14.58
N PRO A 61 5.59 -7.83 -15.20
CA PRO A 61 6.96 -8.34 -15.21
C PRO A 61 7.93 -7.63 -14.24
N THR A 62 7.45 -7.07 -13.11
CA THR A 62 8.32 -6.34 -12.19
C THR A 62 9.25 -7.26 -11.39
N LEU A 63 10.27 -6.65 -10.79
CA LEU A 63 11.23 -7.33 -9.93
C LEU A 63 10.58 -7.78 -8.60
N ASP A 64 11.17 -8.77 -7.93
CA ASP A 64 10.72 -9.20 -6.59
C ASP A 64 10.98 -8.11 -5.54
N THR A 65 9.92 -7.56 -5.00
CA THR A 65 9.98 -6.39 -4.11
C THR A 65 10.69 -6.69 -2.80
N LEU A 66 10.47 -7.87 -2.19
CA LEU A 66 11.10 -8.21 -0.90
C LEU A 66 12.62 -8.42 -1.06
N THR A 67 13.04 -9.03 -2.17
CA THR A 67 14.45 -9.19 -2.52
C THR A 67 15.12 -7.83 -2.74
N LEU A 68 14.44 -6.91 -3.43
CA LEU A 68 14.91 -5.53 -3.60
C LEU A 68 15.01 -4.79 -2.26
N PHE A 69 14.03 -4.94 -1.38
CA PHE A 69 14.04 -4.30 -0.08
C PHE A 69 15.17 -4.82 0.81
N ALA A 70 15.47 -6.13 0.78
CA ALA A 70 16.62 -6.68 1.49
C ALA A 70 17.94 -6.05 1.01
N ALA A 71 18.11 -5.87 -0.30
CA ALA A 71 19.29 -5.20 -0.87
C ALA A 71 19.32 -3.69 -0.55
N ALA A 72 18.20 -2.99 -0.71
CA ALA A 72 18.10 -1.56 -0.40
C ALA A 72 18.31 -1.25 1.09
N ALA A 73 17.87 -2.14 1.97
CA ALA A 73 18.05 -2.03 3.41
C ALA A 73 19.52 -1.94 3.84
N THR A 74 20.45 -2.53 3.06
CA THR A 74 21.91 -2.41 3.30
C THR A 74 22.51 -1.08 2.83
N ARG A 75 21.73 -0.28 2.08
CA ARG A 75 22.16 1.01 1.50
C ARG A 75 21.44 2.19 2.12
N THR A 76 20.48 1.93 3.00
CA THR A 76 19.62 2.92 3.65
C THR A 76 19.57 2.71 5.16
N THR A 77 19.25 3.75 5.92
CA THR A 77 19.33 3.73 7.39
C THR A 77 17.99 3.88 8.09
N HIS A 78 17.03 4.65 7.54
CA HIS A 78 15.79 5.00 8.24
C HIS A 78 14.54 4.95 7.37
N ILE A 79 14.65 5.01 6.04
CA ILE A 79 13.48 5.00 5.17
C ILE A 79 12.65 3.73 5.36
N ARG A 80 11.35 3.89 5.54
CA ARG A 80 10.39 2.77 5.62
C ARG A 80 10.09 2.26 4.22
N MET A 81 9.94 0.95 4.08
CA MET A 81 9.71 0.28 2.81
C MET A 81 8.39 -0.48 2.87
N GLY A 82 7.47 -0.18 1.97
CA GLY A 82 6.16 -0.80 1.90
C GLY A 82 5.90 -1.50 0.56
N THR A 83 5.18 -2.61 0.60
CA THR A 83 4.68 -3.25 -0.62
C THR A 83 3.23 -2.81 -0.91
N SER A 84 2.91 -2.44 -2.16
CA SER A 84 1.57 -2.02 -2.58
C SER A 84 1.11 -2.65 -3.91
N ILE A 85 0.98 -3.93 -3.96
CA ILE A 85 0.98 -5.04 -2.99
C ILE A 85 1.78 -6.23 -3.51
N VAL A 86 2.03 -7.23 -2.63
CA VAL A 86 2.47 -8.57 -3.06
C VAL A 86 1.25 -9.43 -3.34
N PRO A 87 1.11 -10.04 -4.55
CA PRO A 87 0.03 -10.96 -4.86
C PRO A 87 0.03 -12.22 -4.00
N THR A 88 -1.12 -12.59 -3.46
CA THR A 88 -1.24 -13.72 -2.51
C THR A 88 -1.32 -15.09 -3.18
N TYR A 89 -1.91 -15.20 -4.37
CA TYR A 89 -2.09 -16.50 -5.05
C TYR A 89 -0.78 -17.17 -5.46
N PRO A 90 0.19 -16.47 -6.09
CA PRO A 90 1.43 -17.11 -6.53
C PRO A 90 2.46 -17.29 -5.41
N ARG A 91 2.18 -16.83 -4.20
CA ARG A 91 3.16 -16.86 -3.10
C ARG A 91 2.54 -17.39 -1.80
N HIS A 92 3.01 -18.50 -1.34
CA HIS A 92 2.56 -19.09 -0.08
C HIS A 92 2.85 -18.15 1.11
N PRO A 93 1.91 -17.95 2.07
CA PRO A 93 2.08 -17.00 3.18
C PRO A 93 3.30 -17.29 4.05
N LEU A 94 3.68 -18.56 4.22
CA LEU A 94 4.87 -18.96 4.97
C LEU A 94 6.17 -18.50 4.27
N ILE A 95 6.22 -18.58 2.94
CA ILE A 95 7.38 -18.08 2.15
C ILE A 95 7.47 -16.55 2.29
N LEU A 96 6.33 -15.85 2.19
CA LEU A 96 6.30 -14.41 2.39
C LEU A 96 6.73 -14.01 3.81
N ALA A 97 6.34 -14.79 4.83
CA ALA A 97 6.80 -14.58 6.20
C ALA A 97 8.32 -14.70 6.33
N GLN A 98 8.93 -15.72 5.74
CA GLN A 98 10.39 -15.90 5.75
C GLN A 98 11.11 -14.72 5.07
N GLN A 99 10.61 -14.26 3.92
CA GLN A 99 11.16 -13.09 3.23
C GLN A 99 11.04 -11.81 4.07
N ALA A 100 9.87 -11.58 4.68
CA ALA A 100 9.62 -10.43 5.53
C ALA A 100 10.49 -10.41 6.79
N LEU A 101 10.72 -11.59 7.41
CA LEU A 101 11.64 -11.74 8.54
C LEU A 101 13.07 -11.39 8.12
N THR A 102 13.53 -11.84 6.95
CA THR A 102 14.86 -11.51 6.43
C THR A 102 15.02 -10.00 6.24
N VAL A 103 14.05 -9.32 5.64
CA VAL A 103 14.08 -7.86 5.51
C VAL A 103 14.05 -7.16 6.88
N SER A 104 13.23 -7.66 7.81
CA SER A 104 13.12 -7.11 9.17
C SER A 104 14.40 -7.29 10.00
N ASP A 105 15.16 -8.34 9.77
CA ASP A 105 16.45 -8.53 10.43
C ASP A 105 17.48 -7.49 9.99
N ILE A 106 17.47 -7.12 8.69
CA ILE A 106 18.39 -6.12 8.13
C ILE A 106 17.90 -4.68 8.47
N ALA A 107 16.59 -4.47 8.46
CA ALA A 107 15.94 -3.17 8.63
C ALA A 107 14.82 -3.23 9.70
N PRO A 108 15.16 -3.36 10.99
CA PRO A 108 14.16 -3.48 12.07
C PRO A 108 13.18 -2.30 12.08
N GLY A 109 11.86 -2.63 12.08
CA GLY A 109 10.78 -1.63 12.15
C GLY A 109 10.53 -0.83 10.86
N ARG A 110 11.27 -1.08 9.77
CA ARG A 110 11.16 -0.32 8.52
C ARG A 110 10.28 -0.98 7.45
N LEU A 111 9.86 -2.24 7.63
CA LEU A 111 9.01 -2.95 6.66
C LEU A 111 7.53 -2.78 6.98
N ARG A 112 6.72 -2.49 5.96
CA ARG A 112 5.26 -2.56 5.96
C ARG A 112 4.82 -3.50 4.82
N LEU A 113 4.04 -4.52 5.14
CA LEU A 113 3.74 -5.59 4.19
C LEU A 113 2.30 -5.47 3.67
N GLY A 114 2.14 -4.87 2.50
CA GLY A 114 0.86 -4.86 1.78
C GLY A 114 0.72 -6.11 0.92
N VAL A 115 -0.40 -6.81 1.09
CA VAL A 115 -0.75 -8.02 0.34
C VAL A 115 -2.14 -7.92 -0.28
N GLY A 116 -2.40 -8.66 -1.34
CA GLY A 116 -3.70 -8.64 -1.98
C GLY A 116 -3.90 -9.72 -3.04
N PRO A 117 -5.16 -9.98 -3.45
CA PRO A 117 -5.47 -11.06 -4.38
C PRO A 117 -5.05 -10.76 -5.83
N SER A 118 -4.60 -9.55 -6.14
CA SER A 118 -4.33 -9.09 -7.50
C SER A 118 -5.59 -9.16 -8.41
N HIS A 119 -5.41 -9.28 -9.71
CA HIS A 119 -6.49 -9.26 -10.70
C HIS A 119 -6.62 -10.62 -11.38
N ARG A 120 -7.86 -11.03 -11.66
CA ARG A 120 -8.14 -12.31 -12.34
C ARG A 120 -7.30 -12.52 -13.61
N PRO A 121 -7.19 -11.55 -14.55
CA PRO A 121 -6.35 -11.74 -15.74
C PRO A 121 -4.88 -12.01 -15.43
N THR A 122 -4.34 -11.39 -14.38
CA THR A 122 -2.95 -11.63 -13.95
C THR A 122 -2.81 -13.01 -13.32
N ILE A 123 -3.71 -13.37 -12.40
CA ILE A 123 -3.60 -14.65 -11.68
C ILE A 123 -3.85 -15.83 -12.62
N GLU A 124 -4.89 -15.76 -13.45
CA GLU A 124 -5.25 -16.86 -14.38
C GLU A 124 -4.39 -16.84 -15.65
N GLY A 125 -4.19 -15.66 -16.26
CA GLY A 125 -3.52 -15.55 -17.54
C GLY A 125 -2.00 -15.56 -17.49
N VAL A 126 -1.40 -15.04 -16.42
CA VAL A 126 0.07 -14.96 -16.31
C VAL A 126 0.62 -16.06 -15.40
N TYR A 127 -0.01 -16.30 -14.24
CA TYR A 127 0.46 -17.32 -13.30
C TYR A 127 -0.14 -18.70 -13.53
N GLY A 128 -1.21 -18.85 -14.32
CA GLY A 128 -1.90 -20.12 -14.56
C GLY A 128 -2.63 -20.67 -13.32
N LEU A 129 -2.95 -19.81 -12.36
CA LEU A 129 -3.61 -20.16 -11.10
C LEU A 129 -5.09 -19.78 -11.13
N GLN A 130 -5.91 -20.46 -10.33
CA GLN A 130 -7.33 -20.12 -10.22
C GLN A 130 -7.54 -18.91 -9.28
N HIS A 131 -8.26 -17.89 -9.75
CA HIS A 131 -8.65 -16.72 -8.96
C HIS A 131 -10.06 -16.89 -8.39
N THR A 132 -10.17 -17.64 -7.30
CA THR A 132 -11.47 -17.97 -6.67
C THR A 132 -11.57 -17.35 -5.27
N ALA A 133 -12.80 -16.90 -4.90
CA ALA A 133 -13.14 -16.38 -3.57
C ALA A 133 -12.06 -15.44 -2.96
N PRO A 134 -11.68 -14.34 -3.63
CA PRO A 134 -10.49 -13.56 -3.29
C PRO A 134 -10.47 -13.01 -1.86
N LEU A 135 -11.61 -12.63 -1.29
CA LEU A 135 -11.66 -12.13 0.09
C LEU A 135 -11.48 -13.24 1.12
N ALA A 136 -12.10 -14.41 0.90
CA ALA A 136 -11.94 -15.55 1.81
C ALA A 136 -10.50 -16.09 1.77
N HIS A 137 -9.92 -16.23 0.57
CA HIS A 137 -8.51 -16.58 0.39
C HIS A 137 -7.58 -15.58 1.11
N LEU A 138 -7.83 -14.27 0.93
CA LEU A 138 -7.03 -13.22 1.57
C LEU A 138 -7.14 -13.26 3.09
N SER A 139 -8.32 -13.54 3.64
CA SER A 139 -8.54 -13.66 5.09
C SER A 139 -7.69 -14.79 5.68
N GLU A 140 -7.73 -15.99 5.09
CA GLU A 140 -6.91 -17.12 5.54
C GLU A 140 -5.40 -16.84 5.36
N TYR A 141 -5.04 -16.20 4.22
CA TYR A 141 -3.66 -15.79 3.96
C TYR A 141 -3.10 -14.89 5.06
N VAL A 142 -3.85 -13.86 5.44
CA VAL A 142 -3.45 -12.91 6.50
C VAL A 142 -3.38 -13.61 7.85
N ALA A 143 -4.29 -14.52 8.16
CA ALA A 143 -4.26 -15.29 9.42
C ALA A 143 -2.98 -16.13 9.54
N VAL A 144 -2.63 -16.88 8.48
CA VAL A 144 -1.40 -17.69 8.44
C VAL A 144 -0.15 -16.80 8.49
N LEU A 145 -0.13 -15.72 7.70
CA LEU A 145 1.00 -14.78 7.65
C LEU A 145 1.24 -14.11 9.00
N ARG A 146 0.17 -13.69 9.69
CA ARG A 146 0.25 -13.06 11.01
C ARG A 146 0.76 -14.03 12.06
N ALA A 147 0.22 -15.24 12.14
CA ALA A 147 0.69 -16.28 13.06
C ALA A 147 2.18 -16.59 12.83
N ALA A 148 2.60 -16.71 11.56
CA ALA A 148 4.00 -16.94 11.22
C ALA A 148 4.91 -15.79 11.67
N LEU A 149 4.53 -14.54 11.37
CA LEU A 149 5.37 -13.37 11.66
C LEU A 149 5.37 -12.96 13.14
N TRP A 150 4.20 -12.96 13.78
CA TRP A 150 4.06 -12.37 15.11
C TRP A 150 4.19 -13.38 16.24
N GLU A 151 3.80 -14.64 15.99
CA GLU A 151 3.81 -15.71 17.00
C GLU A 151 4.95 -16.72 16.77
N GLY A 152 5.51 -16.75 15.55
CA GLY A 152 6.55 -17.70 15.16
C GLY A 152 6.06 -19.15 15.05
N ARG A 153 4.76 -19.37 15.22
CA ARG A 153 4.13 -20.68 15.15
C ARG A 153 2.81 -20.63 14.43
N VAL A 154 2.62 -21.53 13.49
CA VAL A 154 1.40 -21.67 12.71
C VAL A 154 0.87 -23.09 12.90
N ASN A 155 -0.39 -23.22 13.28
CA ASN A 155 -1.16 -24.46 13.18
C ASN A 155 -2.55 -24.07 12.66
N TYR A 156 -2.68 -24.01 11.33
CA TYR A 156 -3.85 -23.49 10.65
C TYR A 156 -4.44 -24.53 9.71
N HIS A 157 -5.75 -24.74 9.80
CA HIS A 157 -6.51 -25.67 8.98
C HIS A 157 -7.74 -24.92 8.40
N GLY A 158 -7.61 -24.46 7.16
CA GLY A 158 -8.64 -23.72 6.45
C GLY A 158 -9.01 -24.35 5.10
N ASN A 159 -9.76 -23.63 4.32
CA ASN A 159 -10.16 -24.06 2.98
C ASN A 159 -9.06 -23.86 1.92
N TYR A 160 -8.21 -22.85 2.12
CA TYR A 160 -7.15 -22.47 1.17
C TYR A 160 -5.76 -22.82 1.69
N PHE A 161 -5.59 -22.84 3.00
CA PHE A 161 -4.29 -23.12 3.63
C PHE A 161 -4.41 -24.16 4.71
N ASN A 162 -3.49 -25.12 4.67
CA ASN A 162 -3.28 -26.09 5.73
C ASN A 162 -1.79 -26.07 6.09
N VAL A 163 -1.44 -25.41 7.19
CA VAL A 163 -0.06 -25.08 7.54
C VAL A 163 0.23 -25.44 8.99
N ASN A 164 1.26 -26.28 9.20
CA ASN A 164 1.82 -26.55 10.51
C ASN A 164 3.34 -26.27 10.44
N ALA A 165 3.77 -25.17 11.05
CA ALA A 165 5.15 -24.72 10.96
C ALA A 165 5.57 -23.93 12.20
N THR A 166 6.88 -23.93 12.49
CA THR A 166 7.51 -23.06 13.48
C THR A 166 8.65 -22.30 12.81
N LEU A 167 8.71 -21.00 13.00
CA LEU A 167 9.78 -20.14 12.53
C LEU A 167 10.72 -19.79 13.70
N PRO A 168 12.02 -19.61 13.43
CA PRO A 168 13.00 -19.38 14.50
C PRO A 168 12.93 -17.98 15.11
N ARG A 169 12.16 -17.07 14.48
CA ARG A 169 12.08 -15.65 14.86
C ARG A 169 10.68 -15.11 14.65
N THR A 170 10.42 -13.99 15.30
CA THR A 170 9.18 -13.20 15.15
C THR A 170 9.50 -11.76 14.84
N SER A 171 8.59 -11.08 14.15
CA SER A 171 8.64 -9.64 13.91
C SER A 171 7.21 -9.10 13.76
N ARG A 172 6.92 -7.99 14.43
CA ARG A 172 5.63 -7.30 14.36
C ARG A 172 5.53 -6.41 13.11
N VAL A 173 5.83 -6.99 11.94
CA VAL A 173 5.63 -6.31 10.66
C VAL A 173 4.14 -6.02 10.47
N PRO A 174 3.74 -4.75 10.23
CA PRO A 174 2.35 -4.42 9.93
C PRO A 174 1.92 -5.08 8.61
N ILE A 175 0.73 -5.70 8.61
CA ILE A 175 0.15 -6.39 7.46
C ILE A 175 -1.04 -5.58 6.95
N LEU A 176 -0.86 -4.93 5.80
CA LEU A 176 -1.91 -4.17 5.13
C LEU A 176 -2.51 -5.02 4.01
N ILE A 177 -3.78 -4.78 3.68
CA ILE A 177 -4.41 -5.46 2.53
C ILE A 177 -4.91 -4.48 1.48
N SER A 178 -4.86 -4.91 0.21
CA SER A 178 -5.48 -4.12 -0.85
C SER A 178 -7.01 -4.15 -0.74
N ALA A 179 -7.63 -2.99 -0.90
CA ALA A 179 -9.06 -2.84 -0.89
C ALA A 179 -9.53 -1.94 -2.04
N LEU A 180 -10.61 -2.33 -2.70
CA LEU A 180 -11.17 -1.60 -3.83
C LEU A 180 -12.64 -1.25 -3.64
N ARG A 181 -13.44 -2.16 -3.09
CA ARG A 181 -14.87 -1.99 -2.84
C ARG A 181 -15.20 -2.21 -1.37
N GLU A 182 -16.37 -1.75 -0.95
CA GLU A 182 -16.81 -1.73 0.45
C GLU A 182 -16.55 -3.03 1.22
N GLY A 183 -16.84 -4.21 0.60
CA GLY A 183 -16.55 -5.50 1.24
C GLY A 183 -15.07 -5.75 1.54
N ALA A 184 -14.16 -5.27 0.68
CA ALA A 184 -12.72 -5.37 0.91
C ALA A 184 -12.25 -4.37 1.98
N PHE A 185 -12.80 -3.14 2.00
CA PHE A 185 -12.49 -2.17 3.06
C PHE A 185 -13.01 -2.64 4.42
N ARG A 186 -14.22 -3.22 4.46
CA ARG A 186 -14.74 -3.84 5.68
C ARG A 186 -13.81 -4.96 6.18
N LEU A 187 -13.43 -5.88 5.30
CA LEU A 187 -12.46 -6.95 5.64
C LEU A 187 -11.14 -6.35 6.15
N ALA A 188 -10.63 -5.28 5.53
CA ALA A 188 -9.42 -4.63 6.01
C ALA A 188 -9.57 -4.13 7.45
N GLY A 189 -10.69 -3.53 7.80
CA GLY A 189 -11.01 -3.14 9.17
C GLY A 189 -11.01 -4.33 10.14
N GLU A 190 -11.54 -5.47 9.69
CA GLU A 190 -11.66 -6.67 10.52
C GLU A 190 -10.31 -7.33 10.82
N ILE A 191 -9.41 -7.42 9.82
CA ILE A 191 -8.26 -8.33 9.92
C ILE A 191 -6.90 -7.68 9.70
N SER A 192 -6.78 -6.43 9.22
CA SER A 192 -5.50 -5.87 8.79
C SER A 192 -5.03 -4.70 9.65
N ASP A 193 -3.80 -4.25 9.40
CA ASP A 193 -3.18 -3.10 10.04
C ASP A 193 -3.18 -1.86 9.12
N GLY A 194 -3.91 -1.94 8.00
CA GLY A 194 -4.16 -0.86 7.05
C GLY A 194 -4.85 -1.36 5.79
N ALA A 195 -5.58 -0.46 5.13
CA ALA A 195 -6.18 -0.70 3.82
C ALA A 195 -5.42 0.09 2.75
N ILE A 196 -5.02 -0.55 1.66
CA ILE A 196 -4.36 0.10 0.53
C ILE A 196 -5.36 0.19 -0.62
N SER A 197 -5.71 1.42 -1.05
CA SER A 197 -6.58 1.64 -2.21
C SER A 197 -5.76 1.86 -3.48
N TRP A 198 -6.33 1.55 -4.63
CA TRP A 198 -5.74 1.84 -5.93
C TRP A 198 -6.78 2.48 -6.86
N LEU A 199 -6.46 3.65 -7.41
CA LEU A 199 -7.31 4.39 -8.36
C LEU A 199 -8.74 4.66 -7.84
N CYS A 200 -8.93 4.81 -6.53
CA CYS A 200 -10.21 5.17 -5.95
C CYS A 200 -10.33 6.69 -5.90
N PRO A 201 -11.36 7.29 -6.53
CA PRO A 201 -11.64 8.72 -6.40
C PRO A 201 -11.82 9.14 -4.93
N VAL A 202 -11.33 10.33 -4.58
CA VAL A 202 -11.35 10.82 -3.18
C VAL A 202 -12.76 10.82 -2.56
N PRO A 203 -13.82 11.30 -3.25
CA PRO A 203 -15.18 11.21 -2.69
C PRO A 203 -15.58 9.77 -2.34
N TYR A 204 -15.26 8.80 -3.20
CA TYR A 204 -15.53 7.39 -2.90
C TYR A 204 -14.78 6.90 -1.66
N LEU A 205 -13.50 7.31 -1.49
CA LEU A 205 -12.71 6.96 -0.31
C LEU A 205 -13.34 7.51 0.97
N LEU A 206 -13.80 8.76 0.95
CA LEU A 206 -14.39 9.42 2.12
C LEU A 206 -15.80 8.90 2.43
N ASP A 207 -16.66 8.73 1.41
CA ASP A 207 -18.08 8.45 1.58
C ASP A 207 -18.41 6.95 1.68
N LYS A 208 -17.55 6.07 1.14
CA LYS A 208 -17.80 4.62 1.08
C LYS A 208 -16.70 3.80 1.75
N ALA A 209 -15.43 4.05 1.39
CA ALA A 209 -14.32 3.22 1.83
C ALA A 209 -14.03 3.38 3.33
N LEU A 210 -13.84 4.60 3.82
CA LEU A 210 -13.58 4.88 5.23
C LEU A 210 -14.72 4.42 6.15
N PRO A 211 -16.00 4.67 5.85
CA PRO A 211 -17.10 4.12 6.66
C PRO A 211 -17.10 2.59 6.70
N ALA A 212 -16.86 1.92 5.57
CA ALA A 212 -16.79 0.46 5.52
C ALA A 212 -15.61 -0.10 6.34
N LEU A 213 -14.43 0.54 6.24
CA LEU A 213 -13.23 0.20 7.01
C LEU A 213 -13.50 0.33 8.52
N ARG A 214 -14.06 1.44 8.94
CA ARG A 214 -14.41 1.71 10.35
C ARG A 214 -15.43 0.72 10.88
N ALA A 215 -16.47 0.41 10.10
CA ALA A 215 -17.49 -0.57 10.47
C ALA A 215 -16.91 -1.98 10.63
N GLY A 216 -15.94 -2.38 9.79
CA GLY A 216 -15.23 -3.66 9.94
C GLY A 216 -14.41 -3.72 11.22
N ALA A 217 -13.68 -2.65 11.54
CA ALA A 217 -12.89 -2.53 12.75
C ALA A 217 -13.77 -2.58 14.02
N GLU A 218 -14.88 -1.84 14.02
CA GLU A 218 -15.86 -1.84 15.12
C GLU A 218 -16.46 -3.24 15.35
N ALA A 219 -16.89 -3.91 14.28
CA ALA A 219 -17.43 -5.27 14.35
C ALA A 219 -16.42 -6.26 14.98
N SER A 220 -15.13 -6.05 14.76
CA SER A 220 -14.04 -6.86 15.32
C SER A 220 -13.47 -6.30 16.63
N LYS A 221 -14.08 -5.25 17.20
CA LYS A 221 -13.65 -4.58 18.44
C LYS A 221 -12.18 -4.12 18.39
N ARG A 222 -11.79 -3.56 17.25
CA ARG A 222 -10.44 -3.04 16.99
C ARG A 222 -10.48 -1.54 16.73
N SER A 223 -9.37 -0.85 16.97
CA SER A 223 -9.18 0.50 16.43
C SER A 223 -9.17 0.44 14.89
N ALA A 224 -9.79 1.42 14.24
CA ALA A 224 -9.78 1.49 12.78
C ALA A 224 -8.33 1.65 12.28
N PRO A 225 -7.88 0.78 11.38
CA PRO A 225 -6.56 0.91 10.78
C PRO A 225 -6.55 2.05 9.76
N PRO A 226 -5.36 2.61 9.39
CA PRO A 226 -5.28 3.69 8.42
C PRO A 226 -5.69 3.24 7.01
N LEU A 227 -6.30 4.18 6.27
CA LEU A 227 -6.49 4.09 4.83
C LEU A 227 -5.29 4.73 4.13
N VAL A 228 -4.58 3.93 3.34
CA VAL A 228 -3.43 4.33 2.53
C VAL A 228 -3.90 4.49 1.08
N ALA A 229 -4.05 5.73 0.63
CA ALA A 229 -4.64 6.04 -0.66
C ALA A 229 -3.57 6.34 -1.72
N HIS A 230 -3.59 5.61 -2.85
CA HIS A 230 -2.77 5.99 -3.99
C HIS A 230 -3.31 7.26 -4.66
N VAL A 231 -2.38 8.17 -4.97
CA VAL A 231 -2.64 9.43 -5.66
C VAL A 231 -1.70 9.54 -6.85
N LEU A 232 -2.25 9.78 -8.04
CA LEU A 232 -1.45 10.08 -9.23
C LEU A 232 -0.97 11.52 -9.17
N VAL A 233 0.31 11.78 -9.45
CA VAL A 233 0.88 13.13 -9.45
C VAL A 233 1.61 13.40 -10.76
N ALA A 234 1.30 14.52 -11.40
CA ALA A 234 2.02 15.06 -12.55
C ALA A 234 2.62 16.42 -12.20
N LEU A 235 3.94 16.56 -12.32
CA LEU A 235 4.63 17.84 -12.10
C LEU A 235 4.60 18.68 -13.39
N SER A 236 3.42 19.20 -13.74
CA SER A 236 3.17 19.99 -14.94
C SER A 236 2.03 20.96 -14.72
N GLU A 237 2.19 22.20 -15.18
CA GLU A 237 1.12 23.19 -15.23
C GLU A 237 0.23 23.03 -16.49
N ASP A 238 0.64 22.19 -17.45
CA ASP A 238 -0.16 21.82 -18.60
C ASP A 238 -1.18 20.74 -18.20
N GLU A 239 -2.42 21.18 -18.00
CA GLU A 239 -3.55 20.32 -17.61
C GLU A 239 -3.77 19.18 -18.61
N ASN A 240 -3.67 19.45 -19.91
CA ASN A 240 -3.89 18.45 -20.95
C ASN A 240 -2.80 17.35 -20.90
N ALA A 241 -1.55 17.75 -20.74
CA ALA A 241 -0.43 16.81 -20.62
C ALA A 241 -0.55 15.94 -19.35
N ALA A 242 -0.95 16.54 -18.22
CA ALA A 242 -1.18 15.83 -16.96
C ALA A 242 -2.35 14.82 -17.08
N GLN A 243 -3.45 15.22 -17.69
CA GLN A 243 -4.61 14.35 -17.94
C GLN A 243 -4.28 13.22 -18.92
N ASP A 244 -3.50 13.50 -19.98
CA ASP A 244 -3.03 12.48 -20.92
C ASP A 244 -2.16 11.44 -20.25
N ALA A 245 -1.25 11.85 -19.38
CA ALA A 245 -0.41 10.94 -18.59
C ALA A 245 -1.27 10.08 -17.64
N ALA A 246 -2.24 10.69 -16.97
CA ALA A 246 -3.19 9.97 -16.11
C ALA A 246 -4.05 8.98 -16.91
N ARG A 247 -4.61 9.37 -18.07
CA ARG A 247 -5.40 8.47 -18.95
C ARG A 247 -4.62 7.23 -19.35
N LYS A 248 -3.38 7.37 -19.77
CA LYS A 248 -2.50 6.24 -20.12
C LYS A 248 -2.32 5.27 -18.95
N ARG A 249 -2.27 5.80 -17.73
CA ARG A 249 -2.11 5.00 -16.52
C ARG A 249 -3.37 4.23 -16.15
N ILE A 250 -4.54 4.84 -16.28
CA ILE A 250 -5.81 4.27 -15.79
C ILE A 250 -6.55 3.43 -16.83
N GLN A 251 -6.30 3.61 -18.12
CA GLN A 251 -7.04 3.00 -19.22
C GLN A 251 -7.18 1.48 -19.10
N TYR A 252 -6.12 0.78 -18.72
CA TYR A 252 -6.16 -0.67 -18.51
C TYR A 252 -7.20 -1.08 -17.47
N TYR A 253 -7.33 -0.31 -16.39
CA TYR A 253 -8.20 -0.65 -15.27
C TYR A 253 -9.68 -0.43 -15.56
N THR A 254 -10.03 0.46 -16.49
CA THR A 254 -11.45 0.72 -16.84
C THR A 254 -12.13 -0.50 -17.46
N ALA A 255 -11.37 -1.41 -18.08
CA ALA A 255 -11.86 -2.66 -18.62
C ALA A 255 -12.00 -3.78 -17.57
N LEU A 256 -11.47 -3.60 -16.35
CA LEU A 256 -11.57 -4.60 -15.30
C LEU A 256 -12.90 -4.47 -14.55
N PRO A 257 -13.74 -5.54 -14.47
CA PRO A 257 -15.12 -5.43 -13.96
C PRO A 257 -15.23 -4.85 -12.54
N PHE A 258 -14.28 -5.15 -11.66
CA PHE A 258 -14.29 -4.63 -10.28
C PHE A 258 -14.00 -3.13 -10.23
N TYR A 259 -13.10 -2.63 -11.09
CA TYR A 259 -12.80 -1.20 -11.22
C TYR A 259 -13.96 -0.45 -11.88
N ALA A 260 -14.48 -0.98 -13.00
CA ALA A 260 -15.63 -0.39 -13.67
C ALA A 260 -16.82 -0.17 -12.72
N ARG A 261 -17.09 -1.16 -11.84
CA ARG A 261 -18.13 -1.02 -10.81
C ARG A 261 -17.75 0.02 -9.75
N MET A 262 -16.51 0.04 -9.27
CA MET A 262 -16.06 1.02 -8.28
C MET A 262 -16.13 2.43 -8.86
N PHE A 263 -15.71 2.65 -10.10
CA PHE A 263 -15.84 3.95 -10.79
C PHE A 263 -17.30 4.38 -10.94
N ALA A 264 -18.20 3.44 -11.26
CA ALA A 264 -19.64 3.73 -11.30
C ALA A 264 -20.20 4.07 -9.90
N ASP A 265 -19.81 3.31 -8.86
CA ASP A 265 -20.18 3.57 -7.47
C ASP A 265 -19.64 4.94 -6.97
N ALA A 266 -18.55 5.43 -7.58
CA ALA A 266 -17.96 6.75 -7.35
C ALA A 266 -18.63 7.88 -8.16
N GLY A 267 -19.62 7.58 -8.99
CA GLY A 267 -20.26 8.55 -9.90
C GLY A 267 -19.42 8.92 -11.13
N LEU A 268 -18.39 8.14 -11.47
CA LEU A 268 -17.46 8.35 -12.57
C LEU A 268 -17.41 7.12 -13.51
N PRO A 269 -18.55 6.66 -14.06
CA PRO A 269 -18.56 5.51 -14.95
C PRO A 269 -17.78 5.78 -16.23
N VAL A 270 -17.08 4.77 -16.73
CA VAL A 270 -16.41 4.81 -18.04
C VAL A 270 -17.06 3.76 -18.95
N ALA A 271 -17.58 4.23 -20.09
CA ALA A 271 -18.18 3.36 -21.08
C ALA A 271 -17.12 2.65 -21.96
N PRO A 272 -17.47 1.55 -22.63
CA PRO A 272 -16.55 0.80 -23.50
C PRO A 272 -15.94 1.63 -24.65
N ASP A 273 -16.61 2.69 -25.09
CA ASP A 273 -16.15 3.62 -26.11
C ASP A 273 -15.20 4.70 -25.56
N GLY A 274 -14.91 4.67 -24.25
CA GLY A 274 -14.05 5.64 -23.56
C GLY A 274 -14.79 6.86 -22.99
N THR A 275 -16.09 6.99 -23.23
CA THR A 275 -16.88 8.09 -22.65
C THR A 275 -16.77 8.05 -21.12
N GLY A 276 -16.44 9.18 -20.48
CA GLY A 276 -16.21 9.31 -19.03
C GLY A 276 -14.75 9.17 -18.60
N LEU A 277 -13.83 8.70 -19.46
CA LEU A 277 -12.42 8.50 -19.11
C LEU A 277 -11.72 9.81 -18.69
N ASP A 278 -12.04 10.92 -19.36
CA ASP A 278 -11.47 12.23 -19.04
C ASP A 278 -11.93 12.74 -17.67
N ALA A 279 -13.20 12.54 -17.33
CA ALA A 279 -13.72 12.91 -16.03
C ALA A 279 -13.05 12.09 -14.92
N LEU A 280 -12.87 10.80 -15.15
CA LEU A 280 -12.16 9.91 -14.22
C LEU A 280 -10.69 10.33 -14.07
N ALA A 281 -9.97 10.59 -15.17
CA ALA A 281 -8.57 11.01 -15.13
C ALA A 281 -8.40 12.31 -14.33
N ARG A 282 -9.26 13.32 -14.57
CA ARG A 282 -9.26 14.56 -13.78
C ARG A 282 -9.48 14.33 -12.28
N SER A 283 -10.32 13.39 -11.91
CA SER A 283 -10.63 13.10 -10.51
C SER A 283 -9.52 12.38 -9.77
N LEU A 284 -8.56 11.77 -10.48
CA LEU A 284 -7.52 10.91 -9.92
C LEU A 284 -6.13 11.54 -9.92
N VAL A 285 -5.89 12.62 -10.68
CA VAL A 285 -4.58 13.22 -10.81
C VAL A 285 -4.49 14.56 -10.08
N VAL A 286 -3.49 14.67 -9.24
CA VAL A 286 -2.97 15.92 -8.68
C VAL A 286 -1.94 16.47 -9.67
N TYR A 287 -2.04 17.72 -10.09
CA TYR A 287 -1.11 18.30 -11.05
C TYR A 287 -0.84 19.79 -10.79
N GLY A 288 0.26 20.28 -11.29
CA GLY A 288 0.67 21.68 -11.19
C GLY A 288 2.17 21.85 -10.99
N ASN A 289 2.57 23.06 -10.63
CA ASN A 289 3.93 23.30 -10.12
C ASN A 289 4.10 22.71 -8.70
N GLU A 290 5.31 22.74 -8.17
CA GLU A 290 5.65 22.15 -6.86
C GLU A 290 4.76 22.67 -5.72
N ALA A 291 4.53 23.99 -5.67
CA ALA A 291 3.71 24.61 -4.61
C ALA A 291 2.24 24.16 -4.69
N THR A 292 1.68 24.08 -5.89
CA THR A 292 0.33 23.60 -6.14
C THR A 292 0.16 22.14 -5.76
N VAL A 293 1.14 21.29 -6.11
CA VAL A 293 1.11 19.86 -5.76
C VAL A 293 1.19 19.67 -4.24
N VAL A 294 2.09 20.38 -3.54
CA VAL A 294 2.16 20.34 -2.07
C VAL A 294 0.84 20.75 -1.43
N GLN A 295 0.24 21.84 -1.92
CA GLN A 295 -1.05 22.31 -1.41
C GLN A 295 -2.13 21.25 -1.58
N GLN A 296 -2.29 20.68 -2.78
CA GLN A 296 -3.31 19.66 -3.06
C GLN A 296 -3.10 18.39 -2.23
N LEU A 297 -1.86 17.90 -2.08
CA LEU A 297 -1.57 16.74 -1.23
C LEU A 297 -1.91 17.02 0.25
N THR A 298 -1.60 18.22 0.74
CA THR A 298 -1.94 18.64 2.11
C THR A 298 -3.46 18.72 2.29
N GLU A 299 -4.18 19.25 1.32
CA GLU A 299 -5.65 19.31 1.32
C GLU A 299 -6.28 17.91 1.35
N LEU A 300 -5.74 16.93 0.61
CA LEU A 300 -6.21 15.55 0.67
C LEU A 300 -6.07 14.95 2.06
N LEU A 301 -4.95 15.19 2.74
CA LEU A 301 -4.76 14.77 4.13
C LEU A 301 -5.71 15.49 5.09
N ALA A 302 -5.97 16.79 4.87
CA ALA A 302 -6.90 17.60 5.67
C ALA A 302 -8.36 17.17 5.49
N GLN A 303 -8.75 16.62 4.34
CA GLN A 303 -10.07 16.06 4.08
C GLN A 303 -10.34 14.75 4.84
N GLY A 304 -9.34 14.14 5.46
CA GLY A 304 -9.50 12.96 6.31
C GLY A 304 -8.92 11.67 5.74
N LEU A 305 -8.11 11.74 4.68
CA LEU A 305 -7.27 10.60 4.27
C LEU A 305 -6.11 10.42 5.26
N ASP A 306 -5.87 9.19 5.69
CA ASP A 306 -4.86 8.93 6.72
C ASP A 306 -3.42 9.00 6.16
N GLU A 307 -3.17 8.35 5.03
CA GLU A 307 -1.87 8.32 4.35
C GLU A 307 -2.04 8.36 2.82
N LEU A 308 -1.07 8.93 2.12
CA LEU A 308 -1.03 8.98 0.66
C LEU A 308 0.16 8.19 0.11
N LEU A 309 -0.07 7.43 -0.96
CA LEU A 309 0.97 6.84 -1.79
C LEU A 309 1.03 7.60 -3.11
N VAL A 310 2.02 8.45 -3.23
CA VAL A 310 2.18 9.32 -4.40
C VAL A 310 2.91 8.56 -5.50
N LEU A 311 2.21 8.38 -6.61
CA LEU A 311 2.74 7.78 -7.83
C LEU A 311 2.92 8.84 -8.89
N LEU A 312 4.14 9.01 -9.37
CA LEU A 312 4.42 9.89 -10.50
C LEU A 312 3.78 9.34 -11.78
N VAL A 313 3.06 10.18 -12.49
CA VAL A 313 2.68 9.99 -13.90
C VAL A 313 3.49 11.00 -14.72
N PRO A 314 4.62 10.55 -15.30
CA PRO A 314 5.57 11.47 -15.90
C PRO A 314 5.00 12.11 -17.17
N VAL A 315 5.30 13.39 -17.36
CA VAL A 315 4.89 14.17 -18.53
C VAL A 315 6.02 14.34 -19.54
N GLN A 316 7.27 14.49 -19.08
CA GLN A 316 8.43 14.69 -19.93
C GLN A 316 9.55 13.67 -19.62
N ASP A 317 10.23 13.80 -18.49
CA ASP A 317 11.37 12.96 -18.07
C ASP A 317 11.08 12.31 -16.72
N ALA A 318 10.78 11.02 -16.76
CA ALA A 318 10.39 10.25 -15.58
C ALA A 318 11.47 10.27 -14.47
N SER A 319 12.76 10.22 -14.83
CA SER A 319 13.83 10.18 -13.84
C SER A 319 14.01 11.53 -13.15
N ARG A 320 13.99 12.61 -13.93
CA ARG A 320 14.08 13.98 -13.41
C ARG A 320 12.88 14.34 -12.55
N GLU A 321 11.69 14.03 -13.04
CA GLU A 321 10.43 14.32 -12.33
C GLU A 321 10.32 13.50 -11.04
N LEU A 322 10.78 12.23 -11.03
CA LEU A 322 10.80 11.42 -9.81
C LEU A 322 11.75 12.01 -8.75
N ALA A 323 12.95 12.45 -9.16
CA ALA A 323 13.89 13.10 -8.25
C ALA A 323 13.35 14.45 -7.73
N GLN A 324 12.61 15.19 -8.55
CA GLN A 324 11.94 16.43 -8.16
C GLN A 324 10.83 16.14 -7.14
N LEU A 325 9.98 15.15 -7.40
CA LEU A 325 8.91 14.72 -6.51
C LEU A 325 9.43 14.20 -5.16
N ALA A 326 10.56 13.46 -5.17
CA ALA A 326 11.21 13.02 -3.94
C ALA A 326 11.65 14.20 -3.06
N ARG A 327 12.31 15.22 -3.66
CA ARG A 327 12.70 16.45 -2.91
C ARG A 327 11.49 17.21 -2.38
N LEU A 328 10.43 17.29 -3.19
CA LEU A 328 9.19 17.95 -2.80
C LEU A 328 8.59 17.27 -1.56
N ILE A 329 8.41 15.93 -1.59
CA ILE A 329 7.86 15.18 -0.45
C ILE A 329 8.78 15.27 0.77
N GLY A 330 10.10 15.14 0.58
CA GLY A 330 11.07 15.22 1.66
C GLY A 330 11.13 16.61 2.33
N GLY A 331 10.77 17.68 1.62
CA GLY A 331 10.69 19.05 2.12
C GLY A 331 9.38 19.42 2.81
N MET A 332 8.36 18.60 2.78
CA MET A 332 7.05 18.88 3.43
C MET A 332 7.18 18.84 4.95
N GLN A 333 6.61 19.85 5.63
CA GLN A 333 6.69 20.02 7.09
C GLN A 333 5.41 19.56 7.78
#